data_b44992da7141268c7f0f506c4dacabc6
#
_entry.id   b44992da7141268c7f0f506c4dacabc6
#
_cell.length_a   1.000
_cell.length_b   1.000
_cell.length_c   1.000
_cell.angle_alpha   90.00
_cell.angle_beta   90.00
_cell.angle_gamma   90.00
#
_symmetry.space_group_name_H-M   'P 1'
#
loop_
_entity.id
_entity.type
_entity.pdbx_description
1 polymer ?
#
loop_
_entity_poly.entity_id
_entity_poly.type
_entity_poly.pdbx_seq_one_letter_code
_entity_poly.pdbx_strand_id
1 'polypeptide(L)'
;MLGAKKQKAWLSDQEFAKKFGLSVVDTTDNRYELLAIPFDGTIPRFAQNVKKQRIQGEELTIYYDLQCPYVCQNIEIIKEYCTINDVPLSLIQVDTLQKAKELPCVFNNYSVFYKGNFQTVNLLDIAYVKRILKK
;
A
#
# COMPACT_ATOMS: atom_id res chain seq x y z
N MET A 1 7.94 -11.37 0.46
CA MET A 1 6.53 -11.60 0.09
C MET A 1 5.61 -10.93 1.10
N LEU A 2 4.63 -10.20 0.65
CA LEU A 2 3.60 -9.56 1.45
C LEU A 2 2.34 -10.40 1.43
N GLY A 3 1.75 -10.69 2.59
CA GLY A 3 0.54 -11.48 2.68
C GLY A 3 -0.60 -10.72 3.38
N ALA A 4 -1.83 -10.89 2.93
CA ALA A 4 -3.03 -10.35 3.55
C ALA A 4 -3.86 -11.45 4.21
N LYS A 5 -4.38 -11.17 5.41
CA LYS A 5 -5.24 -12.12 6.14
C LYS A 5 -6.64 -12.19 5.52
N LYS A 6 -7.05 -13.35 5.08
CA LYS A 6 -8.37 -13.92 4.77
C LYS A 6 -8.67 -14.18 3.30
N GLN A 7 -8.59 -15.45 2.96
CA GLN A 7 -9.43 -16.04 1.91
C GLN A 7 -10.05 -17.33 2.46
N LYS A 8 -11.35 -17.49 2.33
CA LYS A 8 -12.11 -18.57 2.99
C LYS A 8 -12.03 -19.95 2.33
N ALA A 9 -11.58 -20.08 1.10
CA ALA A 9 -11.61 -21.34 0.35
C ALA A 9 -10.22 -21.86 -0.07
N TRP A 10 -9.18 -21.03 0.01
CA TRP A 10 -7.80 -21.35 -0.36
C TRP A 10 -6.89 -20.96 0.78
N LEU A 11 -5.67 -21.50 0.80
CA LEU A 11 -4.65 -21.02 1.73
C LEU A 11 -4.45 -19.51 1.52
N SER A 12 -4.32 -18.77 2.61
CA SER A 12 -3.88 -17.38 2.50
C SER A 12 -2.49 -17.33 1.85
N ASP A 13 -2.12 -16.18 1.29
CA ASP A 13 -0.79 -16.00 0.68
C ASP A 13 0.33 -16.35 1.67
N GLN A 14 0.16 -16.00 2.97
CA GLN A 14 1.10 -16.35 4.03
C GLN A 14 1.19 -17.86 4.25
N GLU A 15 0.06 -18.55 4.35
CA GLU A 15 0.02 -20.00 4.58
C GLU A 15 0.58 -20.77 3.38
N PHE A 16 0.33 -20.27 2.16
CA PHE A 16 0.94 -20.81 0.96
C PHE A 16 2.47 -20.64 1.01
N ALA A 17 2.96 -19.45 1.28
CA ALA A 17 4.39 -19.16 1.37
C ALA A 17 5.10 -19.99 2.46
N LYS A 18 4.47 -20.15 3.63
CA LYS A 18 5.01 -20.97 4.73
C LYS A 18 5.20 -22.44 4.35
N LYS A 19 4.36 -22.99 3.48
CA LYS A 19 4.54 -24.35 2.94
C LYS A 19 5.83 -24.52 2.14
N PHE A 20 6.36 -23.43 1.57
CA PHE A 20 7.62 -23.42 0.85
C PHE A 20 8.82 -22.97 1.69
N GLY A 21 8.67 -22.98 3.01
CA GLY A 21 9.75 -22.69 3.94
C GLY A 21 9.95 -21.24 4.30
N LEU A 22 9.05 -20.32 3.84
CA LEU A 22 9.11 -18.93 4.28
C LEU A 22 8.62 -18.81 5.73
N SER A 23 9.28 -17.97 6.50
CA SER A 23 8.86 -17.62 7.86
C SER A 23 8.60 -16.12 7.98
N VAL A 24 7.74 -15.73 8.92
CA VAL A 24 7.51 -14.33 9.23
C VAL A 24 8.74 -13.77 9.91
N VAL A 25 9.36 -12.78 9.32
CA VAL A 25 10.60 -12.14 9.82
C VAL A 25 10.37 -10.73 10.35
N ASP A 26 9.29 -10.07 9.94
CA ASP A 26 8.90 -8.76 10.46
C ASP A 26 7.40 -8.50 10.22
N THR A 27 6.83 -7.55 10.97
CA THR A 27 5.41 -7.16 10.85
C THR A 27 5.25 -5.65 10.97
N THR A 28 4.15 -5.12 10.42
CA THR A 28 3.69 -3.75 10.65
C THR A 28 2.50 -3.73 11.62
N ASP A 29 2.19 -2.58 12.20
CA ASP A 29 1.09 -2.43 13.17
C ASP A 29 -0.28 -2.78 12.57
N ASN A 30 -0.49 -2.53 11.27
CA ASN A 30 -1.70 -2.92 10.56
C ASN A 30 -1.66 -4.35 10.00
N ARG A 31 -0.75 -5.18 10.52
CA ARG A 31 -0.67 -6.63 10.31
C ARG A 31 -0.22 -7.08 8.92
N TYR A 32 0.54 -6.28 8.19
CA TYR A 32 1.31 -6.81 7.07
C TYR A 32 2.49 -7.61 7.60
N GLU A 33 2.68 -8.80 7.07
CA GLU A 33 3.76 -9.72 7.43
C GLU A 33 4.80 -9.75 6.31
N LEU A 34 6.05 -9.61 6.66
CA LEU A 34 7.19 -9.85 5.76
C LEU A 34 7.62 -11.31 5.95
N LEU A 35 7.53 -12.09 4.88
CA LEU A 35 7.95 -13.47 4.87
C LEU A 35 9.23 -13.62 4.05
N ALA A 36 10.21 -14.35 4.57
CA ALA A 36 11.47 -14.59 3.89
C ALA A 36 12.06 -15.96 4.23
N ILE A 37 12.96 -16.43 3.36
CA ILE A 37 13.92 -17.49 3.62
C ILE A 37 15.29 -16.83 3.63
N PRO A 38 15.99 -16.72 4.77
CA PRO A 38 17.34 -16.18 4.80
C PRO A 38 18.33 -17.22 4.28
N PHE A 39 18.91 -17.00 3.10
CA PHE A 39 19.89 -17.92 2.53
C PHE A 39 21.31 -17.74 3.06
N ASP A 40 21.65 -16.54 3.50
CA ASP A 40 22.98 -16.15 3.98
C ASP A 40 22.99 -15.70 5.46
N GLY A 41 21.91 -15.94 6.18
CA GLY A 41 21.73 -15.49 7.55
C GLY A 41 21.25 -14.02 7.67
N THR A 42 21.18 -13.28 6.58
CA THR A 42 20.64 -11.90 6.57
C THR A 42 19.12 -11.94 6.66
N ILE A 43 18.57 -11.35 7.71
CA ILE A 43 17.12 -11.28 7.93
C ILE A 43 16.59 -9.93 7.44
N PRO A 44 15.78 -9.89 6.37
CA PRO A 44 15.19 -8.66 5.89
C PRO A 44 14.20 -8.07 6.91
N ARG A 45 14.10 -6.76 6.95
CA ARG A 45 13.20 -6.01 7.84
C ARG A 45 12.50 -4.90 7.08
N PHE A 46 11.30 -4.54 7.51
CA PHE A 46 10.66 -3.32 7.05
C PHE A 46 11.48 -2.10 7.46
N ALA A 47 11.62 -1.12 6.56
CA ALA A 47 12.17 0.18 6.92
C ALA A 47 11.29 0.89 7.96
N GLN A 48 11.88 1.76 8.78
CA GLN A 48 11.14 2.42 9.87
C GLN A 48 10.04 3.36 9.37
N ASN A 49 10.23 4.00 8.22
CA ASN A 49 9.21 4.82 7.57
C ASN A 49 7.98 3.99 7.16
N VAL A 50 8.17 2.75 6.70
CA VAL A 50 7.09 1.81 6.36
C VAL A 50 6.22 1.48 7.57
N LYS A 51 6.82 1.34 8.74
CA LYS A 51 6.11 1.02 9.99
C LYS A 51 5.29 2.19 10.52
N LYS A 52 5.73 3.43 10.28
CA LYS A 52 5.03 4.64 10.76
C LYS A 52 3.67 4.85 10.12
N GLN A 53 3.53 4.53 8.83
CA GLN A 53 2.30 4.64 8.06
C GLN A 53 1.61 6.00 8.16
N ARG A 54 2.43 7.05 8.20
CA ARG A 54 1.99 8.44 8.29
C ARG A 54 2.80 9.31 7.34
N ILE A 55 2.13 10.29 6.78
CA ILE A 55 2.72 11.36 5.97
C ILE A 55 2.35 12.71 6.55
N GLN A 56 3.03 13.76 6.08
CA GLN A 56 2.60 15.14 6.29
C GLN A 56 1.57 15.49 5.20
N GLY A 57 0.59 16.32 5.55
CA GLY A 57 -0.47 16.73 4.62
C GLY A 57 -1.85 16.21 5.04
N GLU A 58 -2.87 17.02 4.72
CA GLU A 58 -4.27 16.75 5.08
C GLU A 58 -5.08 16.25 3.88
N GLU A 59 -4.57 16.45 2.67
CA GLU A 59 -5.22 16.08 1.42
C GLU A 59 -5.29 14.57 1.21
N LEU A 60 -6.13 14.15 0.27
CA LEU A 60 -6.12 12.79 -0.26
C LEU A 60 -4.82 12.60 -1.05
N THR A 61 -3.92 11.75 -0.56
CA THR A 61 -2.62 11.48 -1.20
C THR A 61 -2.57 10.05 -1.69
N ILE A 62 -2.20 9.86 -2.96
CA ILE A 62 -2.08 8.55 -3.58
C ILE A 62 -0.65 8.39 -4.11
N TYR A 63 0.06 7.37 -3.60
CA TYR A 63 1.29 6.86 -4.21
C TYR A 63 0.93 5.76 -5.20
N TYR A 64 1.51 5.79 -6.39
CA TYR A 64 1.21 4.81 -7.44
C TYR A 64 2.42 4.58 -8.35
N ASP A 65 2.45 3.44 -9.01
CA ASP A 65 3.34 3.19 -10.14
C ASP A 65 2.54 2.84 -11.41
N LEU A 66 3.20 2.89 -12.55
CA LEU A 66 2.56 2.69 -13.86
C LEU A 66 2.72 1.24 -14.40
N GLN A 67 3.13 0.29 -13.57
CA GLN A 67 3.33 -1.09 -14.00
C GLN A 67 2.02 -1.81 -14.31
N CYS A 68 0.92 -1.38 -13.70
CA CYS A 68 -0.39 -1.98 -13.88
C CYS A 68 -1.33 -1.02 -14.64
N PRO A 69 -1.87 -1.41 -15.80
CA PRO A 69 -2.78 -0.56 -16.58
C PRO A 69 -4.05 -0.16 -15.82
N TYR A 70 -4.52 -1.02 -14.89
CA TYR A 70 -5.67 -0.70 -14.05
C TYR A 70 -5.38 0.45 -13.08
N VAL A 71 -4.14 0.61 -12.62
CA VAL A 71 -3.73 1.76 -11.81
C VAL A 71 -3.85 3.04 -12.62
N CYS A 72 -3.37 3.05 -13.88
CA CYS A 72 -3.44 4.22 -14.74
C CYS A 72 -4.89 4.69 -14.93
N GLN A 73 -5.80 3.76 -15.26
CA GLN A 73 -7.22 4.07 -15.42
C GLN A 73 -7.84 4.58 -14.12
N ASN A 74 -7.51 3.94 -12.99
CA ASN A 74 -8.01 4.34 -11.68
C ASN A 74 -7.58 5.76 -11.30
N ILE A 75 -6.32 6.12 -11.52
CA ILE A 75 -5.80 7.46 -11.24
C ILE A 75 -6.58 8.52 -12.02
N GLU A 76 -6.87 8.31 -13.30
CA GLU A 76 -7.65 9.27 -14.08
C GLU A 76 -9.08 9.42 -13.55
N ILE A 77 -9.76 8.32 -13.20
CA ILE A 77 -11.11 8.35 -12.62
C ILE A 77 -11.13 9.12 -11.29
N ILE A 78 -10.16 8.86 -10.41
CA ILE A 78 -10.09 9.52 -9.10
C ILE A 78 -9.75 11.00 -9.26
N LYS A 79 -8.83 11.34 -10.17
CA LYS A 79 -8.47 12.72 -10.49
C LYS A 79 -9.66 13.53 -11.01
N GLU A 80 -10.42 12.97 -11.95
CA GLU A 80 -11.64 13.59 -12.47
C GLU A 80 -12.67 13.81 -11.36
N TYR A 81 -12.95 12.79 -10.55
CA TYR A 81 -13.85 12.90 -9.41
C TYR A 81 -13.42 14.00 -8.43
N CYS A 82 -12.15 14.03 -8.05
CA CYS A 82 -11.63 15.03 -7.12
C CYS A 82 -11.72 16.45 -7.70
N THR A 83 -11.42 16.62 -9.00
CA THR A 83 -11.53 17.92 -9.69
C THR A 83 -12.98 18.41 -9.70
N ILE A 84 -13.95 17.57 -10.05
CA ILE A 84 -15.38 17.95 -10.11
C ILE A 84 -15.94 18.29 -8.72
N ASN A 85 -15.42 17.67 -7.66
CA ASN A 85 -15.95 17.83 -6.29
C ASN A 85 -15.07 18.73 -5.40
N ASP A 86 -14.09 19.45 -5.97
CA ASP A 86 -13.16 20.33 -5.24
C ASP A 86 -12.43 19.63 -4.09
N VAL A 87 -12.07 18.34 -4.27
CA VAL A 87 -11.32 17.56 -3.29
C VAL A 87 -9.82 17.74 -3.53
N PRO A 88 -9.06 18.26 -2.56
CA PRO A 88 -7.61 18.35 -2.66
C PRO A 88 -6.99 16.96 -2.84
N LEU A 89 -6.24 16.78 -3.93
CA LEU A 89 -5.60 15.52 -4.30
C LEU A 89 -4.12 15.72 -4.58
N SER A 90 -3.28 14.91 -3.94
CA SER A 90 -1.86 14.79 -4.23
C SER A 90 -1.57 13.42 -4.88
N LEU A 91 -0.98 13.43 -6.06
CA LEU A 91 -0.59 12.23 -6.80
C LEU A 91 0.92 12.11 -6.87
N ILE A 92 1.47 11.04 -6.31
CA ILE A 92 2.91 10.81 -6.21
C ILE A 92 3.27 9.53 -6.96
N GLN A 93 3.85 9.70 -8.15
CA GLN A 93 4.33 8.57 -8.93
C GLN A 93 5.63 8.03 -8.34
N VAL A 94 5.66 6.72 -8.07
CA VAL A 94 6.84 5.99 -7.61
C VAL A 94 7.59 5.46 -8.83
N ASP A 95 8.47 6.28 -9.38
CA ASP A 95 9.19 6.05 -10.64
C ASP A 95 10.70 5.86 -10.45
N THR A 96 11.19 5.95 -9.22
CA THR A 96 12.60 5.77 -8.89
C THR A 96 12.79 4.85 -7.70
N LEU A 97 13.95 4.19 -7.65
CA LEU A 97 14.34 3.36 -6.51
C LEU A 97 14.37 4.15 -5.20
N GLN A 98 14.78 5.41 -5.24
CA GLN A 98 14.83 6.27 -4.06
C GLN A 98 13.43 6.51 -3.50
N LYS A 99 12.47 6.91 -4.35
CA LYS A 99 11.06 7.06 -3.94
C LYS A 99 10.49 5.76 -3.37
N ALA A 100 10.81 4.61 -3.98
CA ALA A 100 10.37 3.32 -3.48
C ALA A 100 10.93 2.99 -2.08
N LYS A 101 12.18 3.35 -1.81
CA LYS A 101 12.81 3.17 -0.48
C LYS A 101 12.24 4.10 0.59
N GLU A 102 11.76 5.26 0.20
CA GLU A 102 11.21 6.29 1.10
C GLU A 102 9.70 6.18 1.33
N LEU A 103 9.04 5.19 0.73
CA LEU A 103 7.60 4.99 0.90
C LEU A 103 7.23 4.85 2.37
N PRO A 104 6.17 5.54 2.82
CA PRO A 104 5.76 5.57 4.24
C PRO A 104 4.85 4.40 4.63
N CYS A 105 4.73 3.38 3.79
CA CYS A 105 3.86 2.22 4.02
C CYS A 105 4.34 1.00 3.23
N VAL A 106 3.72 -0.13 3.50
CA VAL A 106 3.75 -1.27 2.59
C VAL A 106 3.12 -0.85 1.27
N PHE A 107 3.81 -1.11 0.18
CA PHE A 107 3.41 -0.69 -1.16
C PHE A 107 3.49 -1.87 -2.12
N ASN A 108 2.45 -2.06 -2.86
CA ASN A 108 2.41 -3.03 -3.95
C ASN A 108 2.60 -2.29 -5.30
N ASN A 109 1.63 -1.48 -5.70
CA ASN A 109 1.68 -0.56 -6.84
C ASN A 109 0.76 0.64 -6.60
N TYR A 110 0.14 0.69 -5.41
CA TYR A 110 -0.85 1.69 -5.03
C TYR A 110 -0.93 1.82 -3.51
N SER A 111 -1.03 3.02 -2.99
CA SER A 111 -1.33 3.25 -1.59
C SER A 111 -1.96 4.62 -1.37
N VAL A 112 -2.85 4.70 -0.40
CA VAL A 112 -3.70 5.86 -0.15
C VAL A 112 -3.53 6.36 1.27
N PHE A 113 -3.40 7.68 1.41
CA PHE A 113 -3.39 8.41 2.67
C PHE A 113 -4.46 9.49 2.67
N TYR A 114 -5.00 9.78 3.83
CA TYR A 114 -5.90 10.90 4.06
C TYR A 114 -5.70 11.46 5.47
N LYS A 115 -5.62 12.79 5.58
CA LYS A 115 -5.27 13.48 6.84
C LYS A 115 -4.01 12.87 7.47
N GLY A 116 -3.00 12.64 6.66
CA GLY A 116 -1.73 12.08 7.07
C GLY A 116 -1.73 10.59 7.43
N ASN A 117 -2.88 9.91 7.46
CA ASN A 117 -3.01 8.52 7.90
C ASN A 117 -3.22 7.57 6.72
N PHE A 118 -2.55 6.41 6.80
CA PHE A 118 -2.72 5.33 5.84
C PHE A 118 -4.16 4.81 5.81
N GLN A 119 -4.70 4.59 4.62
CA GLN A 119 -6.05 4.09 4.40
C GLN A 119 -6.08 2.69 3.79
N THR A 120 -5.38 2.47 2.68
CA THR A 120 -5.42 1.20 1.94
C THR A 120 -4.30 1.12 0.90
N VAL A 121 -4.01 -0.10 0.44
CA VAL A 121 -3.21 -0.38 -0.78
C VAL A 121 -4.10 -0.83 -1.96
N ASN A 122 -5.41 -0.89 -1.77
CA ASN A 122 -6.33 -1.29 -2.83
C ASN A 122 -6.72 -0.08 -3.68
N LEU A 123 -6.99 -0.33 -4.97
CA LEU A 123 -7.53 0.68 -5.86
C LEU A 123 -8.84 1.26 -5.28
N LEU A 124 -8.98 2.57 -5.37
CA LEU A 124 -10.17 3.26 -4.89
C LEU A 124 -11.29 3.17 -5.92
N ASP A 125 -12.49 2.86 -5.46
CA ASP A 125 -13.72 3.24 -6.15
C ASP A 125 -14.27 4.56 -5.55
N ILE A 126 -15.21 5.17 -6.26
CA ILE A 126 -15.81 6.45 -5.84
C ILE A 126 -16.54 6.33 -4.50
N ALA A 127 -17.16 5.17 -4.22
CA ALA A 127 -17.84 4.94 -2.95
C ALA A 127 -16.83 4.88 -1.79
N TYR A 128 -15.65 4.32 -2.03
CA TYR A 128 -14.59 4.29 -1.04
C TYR A 128 -13.98 5.68 -0.82
N VAL A 129 -13.75 6.45 -1.88
CA VAL A 129 -13.32 7.85 -1.75
C VAL A 129 -14.29 8.62 -0.85
N LYS A 130 -15.59 8.54 -1.12
CA LYS A 130 -16.63 9.19 -0.30
C LYS A 130 -16.58 8.78 1.17
N ARG A 131 -16.26 7.51 1.46
CA ARG A 131 -16.09 7.03 2.85
C ARG A 131 -14.84 7.59 3.52
N ILE A 132 -13.73 7.67 2.80
CA ILE A 132 -12.48 8.24 3.31
C ILE A 132 -12.69 9.71 3.66
N LEU A 133 -13.31 10.49 2.77
CA LEU A 133 -13.52 11.92 2.95
C LEU A 133 -14.47 12.28 4.12
N LYS A 134 -15.24 11.33 4.62
CA LYS A 134 -16.11 11.51 5.80
C LYS A 134 -15.38 11.29 7.14
N LYS A 135 -14.15 10.78 7.12
CA LYS A 135 -13.33 10.59 8.31
C LYS A 135 -12.67 11.90 8.73
#